data_2028581117cc64bcc0a68a4498f66d2d
#
_entry.id   2028581117cc64bcc0a68a4498f66d2d
#
_cell.length_a   1.000
_cell.length_b   1.000
_cell.length_c   1.000
_cell.angle_alpha   90.00
_cell.angle_beta   90.00
_cell.angle_gamma   90.00
#
_symmetry.space_group_name_H-M   'P 1'
#
loop_
_entity.id
_entity.type
_entity.pdbx_description
1 polymer ?
#
loop_
_entity_poly.entity_id
_entity_poly.type
_entity_poly.pdbx_seq_one_letter_code
_entity_poly.pdbx_strand_id
1 'polypeptide(L)'
;YQQLHDVTVLIRAHGEPPETYEIAKKNNITIVDSTCRVVLNLQKKIRDKYIQNPNHQILIYGKEGHAEVVGLLGQVHGNGIVLSSIEDIEKIDFSRSSILFAQTTQNLTTYNTLIQEIRNRYNQIGTHAQLEAWDTICRSVAHRAEEIATFAQKFDKVIFVSGIKSSNGLYLYDICKKNNPSTYFISHPEQIHQIEF
;
A
#
# COMPACT_ATOMS: atom_id res chain seq x y z
N TYR A 1 -17.60 13.00 -2.28
CA TYR A 1 -17.27 14.36 -2.75
C TYR A 1 -18.31 14.92 -3.71
N GLN A 2 -18.93 14.10 -4.59
CA GLN A 2 -19.90 14.56 -5.59
C GLN A 2 -21.13 15.28 -5.01
N GLN A 3 -21.51 14.95 -3.77
CA GLN A 3 -22.68 15.52 -3.08
C GLN A 3 -22.31 16.64 -2.09
N LEU A 4 -21.03 16.94 -1.92
CA LEU A 4 -20.55 17.96 -1.00
C LEU A 4 -20.32 19.28 -1.73
N HIS A 5 -20.72 20.40 -1.14
CA HIS A 5 -20.51 21.75 -1.64
C HIS A 5 -20.20 22.71 -0.49
N ASP A 6 -19.33 23.68 -0.75
CA ASP A 6 -19.01 24.77 0.19
C ASP A 6 -18.58 24.29 1.60
N VAL A 7 -17.83 23.19 1.66
CA VAL A 7 -17.35 22.60 2.93
C VAL A 7 -15.83 22.47 2.92
N THR A 8 -15.26 22.26 4.11
CA THR A 8 -13.83 21.89 4.27
C THR A 8 -13.71 20.39 4.47
N VAL A 9 -12.82 19.76 3.72
CA VAL A 9 -12.56 18.31 3.76
C VAL A 9 -11.09 18.07 4.07
N LEU A 10 -10.82 17.18 5.03
CA LEU A 10 -9.49 16.67 5.34
C LEU A 10 -9.22 15.39 4.52
N ILE A 11 -8.21 15.43 3.66
CA ILE A 11 -7.68 14.23 2.99
C ILE A 11 -6.70 13.53 3.93
N ARG A 12 -6.92 12.22 4.12
CA ARG A 12 -6.09 11.38 5.00
C ARG A 12 -4.73 11.07 4.37
N ALA A 13 -3.82 10.51 5.18
CA ALA A 13 -2.45 10.16 4.77
C ALA A 13 -2.33 9.24 3.55
N HIS A 14 -3.40 8.54 3.17
CA HIS A 14 -3.43 7.61 2.03
C HIS A 14 -3.51 8.30 0.66
N GLY A 15 -3.84 9.60 0.63
CA GLY A 15 -4.06 10.35 -0.60
C GLY A 15 -5.36 9.97 -1.31
N GLU A 16 -5.64 10.68 -2.39
CA GLU A 16 -6.85 10.53 -3.21
C GLU A 16 -6.48 10.50 -4.70
N PRO A 17 -7.37 9.98 -5.56
CA PRO A 17 -7.24 10.11 -7.01
C PRO A 17 -7.28 11.58 -7.47
N PRO A 18 -6.68 11.93 -8.62
CA PRO A 18 -6.75 13.30 -9.17
C PRO A 18 -8.18 13.82 -9.34
N GLU A 19 -9.12 12.96 -9.72
CA GLU A 19 -10.53 13.32 -9.90
C GLU A 19 -11.17 13.88 -8.63
N THR A 20 -10.71 13.44 -7.44
CA THR A 20 -11.20 13.99 -6.16
C THR A 20 -10.91 15.48 -6.03
N TYR A 21 -9.71 15.91 -6.45
CA TYR A 21 -9.32 17.32 -6.41
C TYR A 21 -10.06 18.16 -7.46
N GLU A 22 -10.34 17.59 -8.63
CA GLU A 22 -11.14 18.25 -9.67
C GLU A 22 -12.58 18.46 -9.22
N ILE A 23 -13.20 17.43 -8.63
CA ILE A 23 -14.55 17.52 -8.05
C ILE A 23 -14.59 18.55 -6.93
N ALA A 24 -13.59 18.54 -6.04
CA ALA A 24 -13.49 19.51 -4.96
C ALA A 24 -13.44 20.95 -5.47
N LYS A 25 -12.62 21.21 -6.49
CA LYS A 25 -12.55 22.53 -7.13
C LYS A 25 -13.89 22.94 -7.76
N LYS A 26 -14.56 22.02 -8.46
CA LYS A 26 -15.87 22.26 -9.08
C LYS A 26 -16.97 22.57 -8.07
N ASN A 27 -16.92 21.93 -6.90
CA ASN A 27 -17.95 22.02 -5.88
C ASN A 27 -17.58 23.02 -4.76
N ASN A 28 -16.59 23.89 -4.98
CA ASN A 28 -16.10 24.87 -4.00
C ASN A 28 -15.74 24.23 -2.64
N ILE A 29 -15.13 23.05 -2.65
CA ILE A 29 -14.68 22.36 -1.44
C ILE A 29 -13.25 22.81 -1.11
N THR A 30 -13.04 23.29 0.09
CA THR A 30 -11.70 23.57 0.63
C THR A 30 -11.05 22.26 1.05
N ILE A 31 -9.92 21.89 0.44
CA ILE A 31 -9.15 20.70 0.81
C ILE A 31 -8.04 21.06 1.78
N VAL A 32 -8.01 20.37 2.93
CA VAL A 32 -6.84 20.28 3.79
C VAL A 32 -6.17 18.93 3.49
N ASP A 33 -5.07 18.96 2.76
CA ASP A 33 -4.40 17.74 2.30
C ASP A 33 -3.34 17.29 3.32
N SER A 34 -3.61 16.17 4.02
CA SER A 34 -2.70 15.52 4.95
C SER A 34 -2.07 14.25 4.36
N THR A 35 -2.04 14.11 3.04
CA THR A 35 -1.42 12.96 2.37
C THR A 35 0.05 12.84 2.76
N CYS A 36 0.46 11.64 3.14
CA CYS A 36 1.86 11.35 3.47
C CYS A 36 2.77 11.68 2.28
N ARG A 37 3.88 12.38 2.54
CA ARG A 37 4.85 12.75 1.50
C ARG A 37 5.37 11.54 0.70
N VAL A 38 5.52 10.38 1.34
CA VAL A 38 5.93 9.14 0.66
C VAL A 38 4.88 8.73 -0.36
N VAL A 39 3.59 8.79 0.00
CA VAL A 39 2.47 8.49 -0.90
C VAL A 39 2.39 9.50 -2.05
N LEU A 40 2.53 10.80 -1.77
CA LEU A 40 2.55 11.83 -2.84
C LEU A 40 3.66 11.59 -3.85
N ASN A 41 4.86 11.25 -3.36
CA ASN A 41 6.00 10.94 -4.23
C ASN A 41 5.74 9.69 -5.07
N LEU A 42 5.10 8.67 -4.50
CA LEU A 42 4.72 7.45 -5.21
C LEU A 42 3.66 7.76 -6.28
N GLN A 43 2.61 8.49 -5.95
CA GLN A 43 1.57 8.91 -6.90
C GLN A 43 2.19 9.67 -8.09
N LYS A 44 3.07 10.64 -7.81
CA LYS A 44 3.78 11.37 -8.86
C LYS A 44 4.61 10.43 -9.73
N LYS A 45 5.39 9.52 -9.13
CA LYS A 45 6.23 8.58 -9.87
C LYS A 45 5.41 7.66 -10.78
N ILE A 46 4.28 7.13 -10.30
CA ILE A 46 3.37 6.29 -11.09
C ILE A 46 2.84 7.08 -12.29
N ARG A 47 2.34 8.29 -12.07
CA ARG A 47 1.84 9.17 -13.14
C ARG A 47 2.91 9.47 -14.18
N ASP A 48 4.11 9.86 -13.74
CA ASP A 48 5.22 10.21 -14.64
C ASP A 48 5.62 9.00 -15.49
N LYS A 49 5.72 7.80 -14.88
CA LYS A 49 6.04 6.56 -15.58
C LYS A 49 4.95 6.13 -16.57
N TYR A 50 3.69 6.28 -16.20
CA TYR A 50 2.55 5.99 -17.09
C TYR A 50 2.56 6.87 -18.33
N ILE A 51 2.84 8.17 -18.19
CA ILE A 51 2.91 9.11 -19.31
C ILE A 51 4.12 8.83 -20.20
N GLN A 52 5.29 8.54 -19.60
CA GLN A 52 6.53 8.30 -20.33
C GLN A 52 6.55 6.95 -21.07
N ASN A 53 5.74 5.98 -20.64
CA ASN A 53 5.75 4.62 -21.15
C ASN A 53 4.32 4.15 -21.54
N PRO A 54 3.70 4.74 -22.57
CA PRO A 54 2.28 4.49 -22.89
C PRO A 54 1.98 3.04 -23.28
N ASN A 55 3.00 2.28 -23.71
CA ASN A 55 2.85 0.88 -24.09
C ASN A 55 3.14 -0.11 -22.94
N HIS A 56 3.55 0.37 -21.77
CA HIS A 56 3.80 -0.48 -20.60
C HIS A 56 2.54 -0.65 -19.76
N GLN A 57 2.43 -1.78 -19.09
CA GLN A 57 1.43 -2.00 -18.05
C GLN A 57 1.93 -1.43 -16.74
N ILE A 58 1.08 -0.76 -15.99
CA ILE A 58 1.37 -0.36 -14.61
C ILE A 58 0.81 -1.42 -13.67
N LEU A 59 1.69 -2.04 -12.89
CA LEU A 59 1.35 -3.03 -11.88
C LEU A 59 1.50 -2.41 -10.50
N ILE A 60 0.54 -2.66 -9.62
CA ILE A 60 0.53 -2.16 -8.24
C ILE A 60 0.39 -3.35 -7.30
N TYR A 61 1.47 -3.74 -6.63
CA TYR A 61 1.40 -4.71 -5.54
C TYR A 61 0.77 -4.06 -4.31
N GLY A 62 -0.43 -4.51 -3.94
CA GLY A 62 -1.17 -3.91 -2.84
C GLY A 62 -2.54 -4.56 -2.61
N LYS A 63 -3.20 -4.16 -1.53
CA LYS A 63 -4.53 -4.66 -1.20
C LYS A 63 -5.58 -3.97 -2.07
N GLU A 64 -6.32 -4.74 -2.86
CA GLU A 64 -7.42 -4.23 -3.66
C GLU A 64 -8.46 -3.51 -2.80
N GLY A 65 -8.94 -2.36 -3.26
CA GLY A 65 -9.90 -1.51 -2.54
C GLY A 65 -9.31 -0.72 -1.35
N HIS A 66 -8.03 -0.87 -1.04
CA HIS A 66 -7.38 -0.04 -0.03
C HIS A 66 -7.28 1.42 -0.52
N ALA A 67 -7.53 2.39 0.37
CA ALA A 67 -7.58 3.82 0.02
C ALA A 67 -6.30 4.31 -0.71
N GLU A 68 -5.11 3.88 -0.27
CA GLU A 68 -3.86 4.20 -0.95
C GLU A 68 -3.84 3.63 -2.37
N VAL A 69 -4.22 2.35 -2.57
CA VAL A 69 -4.22 1.70 -3.88
C VAL A 69 -5.22 2.37 -4.83
N VAL A 70 -6.39 2.79 -4.32
CA VAL A 70 -7.37 3.58 -5.10
C VAL A 70 -6.74 4.89 -5.56
N GLY A 71 -6.03 5.61 -4.67
CA GLY A 71 -5.29 6.83 -5.01
C GLY A 71 -4.18 6.61 -6.05
N LEU A 72 -3.48 5.47 -5.99
CA LEU A 72 -2.45 5.09 -6.96
C LEU A 72 -3.05 4.75 -8.33
N LEU A 73 -4.14 3.96 -8.37
CA LEU A 73 -4.87 3.64 -9.61
C LEU A 73 -5.41 4.89 -10.30
N GLY A 74 -5.86 5.88 -9.54
CA GLY A 74 -6.30 7.16 -10.09
C GLY A 74 -5.21 7.89 -10.88
N GLN A 75 -3.91 7.68 -10.56
CA GLN A 75 -2.80 8.30 -11.30
C GLN A 75 -2.65 7.77 -12.74
N VAL A 76 -3.28 6.65 -13.04
CA VAL A 76 -3.29 5.98 -14.35
C VAL A 76 -4.71 5.82 -14.91
N HIS A 77 -5.65 6.66 -14.45
CA HIS A 77 -7.06 6.65 -14.88
C HIS A 77 -7.73 5.27 -14.75
N GLY A 78 -7.37 4.50 -13.74
CA GLY A 78 -7.86 3.14 -13.52
C GLY A 78 -7.20 2.05 -14.39
N ASN A 79 -6.29 2.40 -15.30
CA ASN A 79 -5.63 1.44 -16.21
C ASN A 79 -4.46 0.66 -15.58
N GLY A 80 -4.40 0.57 -14.25
CA GLY A 80 -3.42 -0.22 -13.52
C GLY A 80 -3.96 -1.60 -13.17
N ILE A 81 -3.05 -2.58 -13.04
CA ILE A 81 -3.35 -3.94 -12.59
C ILE A 81 -2.92 -4.07 -11.13
N VAL A 82 -3.88 -4.39 -10.24
CA VAL A 82 -3.59 -4.66 -8.82
C VAL A 82 -3.23 -6.13 -8.64
N LEU A 83 -2.10 -6.35 -7.98
CA LEU A 83 -1.61 -7.66 -7.58
C LEU A 83 -1.68 -7.73 -6.05
N SER A 84 -2.66 -8.45 -5.50
CA SER A 84 -2.83 -8.62 -4.05
C SER A 84 -2.13 -9.88 -3.54
N SER A 85 -1.85 -10.81 -4.44
CA SER A 85 -1.18 -12.09 -4.16
C SER A 85 -0.32 -12.53 -5.36
N ILE A 86 0.40 -13.64 -5.20
CA ILE A 86 1.23 -14.22 -6.28
C ILE A 86 0.38 -14.78 -7.42
N GLU A 87 -0.81 -15.29 -7.11
CA GLU A 87 -1.75 -15.84 -8.11
C GLU A 87 -2.22 -14.76 -9.10
N ASP A 88 -2.23 -13.50 -8.67
CA ASP A 88 -2.62 -12.37 -9.53
C ASP A 88 -1.66 -12.10 -10.69
N ILE A 89 -0.50 -12.77 -10.74
CA ILE A 89 0.43 -12.71 -11.87
C ILE A 89 -0.25 -13.12 -13.18
N GLU A 90 -1.25 -13.97 -13.13
CA GLU A 90 -2.02 -14.40 -14.30
C GLU A 90 -2.84 -13.25 -14.95
N LYS A 91 -3.01 -12.11 -14.26
CA LYS A 91 -3.63 -10.90 -14.81
C LYS A 91 -2.70 -10.12 -15.75
N ILE A 92 -1.40 -10.43 -15.77
CA ILE A 92 -0.38 -9.70 -16.52
C ILE A 92 -0.37 -10.17 -17.96
N ASP A 93 -0.41 -9.23 -18.90
CA ASP A 93 -0.14 -9.52 -20.32
C ASP A 93 1.38 -9.55 -20.56
N PHE A 94 1.96 -10.73 -20.61
CA PHE A 94 3.40 -10.93 -20.79
C PHE A 94 3.92 -10.63 -22.20
N SER A 95 3.06 -10.25 -23.14
CA SER A 95 3.48 -9.72 -24.43
C SER A 95 3.97 -8.26 -24.35
N ARG A 96 3.66 -7.55 -23.24
CA ARG A 96 3.95 -6.14 -23.02
C ARG A 96 4.89 -5.97 -21.82
N SER A 97 5.79 -4.99 -21.87
CA SER A 97 6.61 -4.62 -20.72
C SER A 97 5.75 -4.06 -19.58
N SER A 98 6.22 -4.26 -18.36
CA SER A 98 5.51 -3.85 -17.16
C SER A 98 6.38 -3.00 -16.24
N ILE A 99 5.73 -2.07 -15.52
CA ILE A 99 6.36 -1.29 -14.45
C ILE A 99 5.62 -1.58 -13.16
N LEU A 100 6.32 -2.15 -12.17
CA LEU A 100 5.75 -2.59 -10.90
C LEU A 100 6.11 -1.62 -9.78
N PHE A 101 5.09 -1.23 -9.03
CA PHE A 101 5.18 -0.46 -7.80
C PHE A 101 4.56 -1.25 -6.64
N ALA A 102 4.93 -0.92 -5.40
CA ALA A 102 4.30 -1.47 -4.20
C ALA A 102 3.55 -0.39 -3.42
N GLN A 103 2.39 -0.73 -2.87
CA GLN A 103 1.75 0.04 -1.80
C GLN A 103 2.75 0.19 -0.64
N THR A 104 2.81 1.38 -0.05
CA THR A 104 3.88 1.77 0.90
C THR A 104 3.98 0.90 2.16
N THR A 105 2.91 0.19 2.52
CA THR A 105 2.81 -0.64 3.72
C THR A 105 2.91 -2.14 3.46
N GLN A 106 3.33 -2.55 2.26
CA GLN A 106 3.47 -3.96 1.89
C GLN A 106 4.74 -4.61 2.46
N ASN A 107 4.74 -5.94 2.48
CA ASN A 107 5.88 -6.74 2.92
C ASN A 107 6.97 -6.80 1.83
N LEU A 108 8.19 -6.41 2.18
CA LEU A 108 9.32 -6.37 1.24
C LEU A 108 9.73 -7.76 0.75
N THR A 109 9.68 -8.78 1.62
CA THR A 109 10.05 -10.15 1.24
C THR A 109 9.08 -10.70 0.19
N THR A 110 7.77 -10.55 0.43
CA THR A 110 6.74 -10.98 -0.53
C THR A 110 6.84 -10.19 -1.83
N TYR A 111 7.15 -8.90 -1.77
CA TYR A 111 7.37 -8.07 -2.95
C TYR A 111 8.55 -8.58 -3.80
N ASN A 112 9.67 -8.94 -3.16
CA ASN A 112 10.82 -9.50 -3.86
C ASN A 112 10.51 -10.87 -4.49
N THR A 113 9.74 -11.72 -3.81
CA THR A 113 9.27 -13.00 -4.38
C THR A 113 8.41 -12.74 -5.63
N LEU A 114 7.48 -11.79 -5.56
CA LEU A 114 6.63 -11.42 -6.69
C LEU A 114 7.46 -10.93 -7.90
N ILE A 115 8.48 -10.10 -7.66
CA ILE A 115 9.40 -9.65 -8.71
C ILE A 115 10.08 -10.84 -9.40
N GLN A 116 10.59 -11.81 -8.64
CA GLN A 116 11.27 -12.98 -9.18
C GLN A 116 10.30 -13.82 -10.02
N GLU A 117 9.10 -14.08 -9.53
CA GLU A 117 8.10 -14.86 -10.27
C GLU A 117 7.70 -14.20 -11.60
N ILE A 118 7.48 -12.88 -11.60
CA ILE A 118 7.16 -12.15 -12.85
C ILE A 118 8.34 -12.20 -13.82
N ARG A 119 9.58 -12.03 -13.37
CA ARG A 119 10.77 -12.12 -14.21
C ARG A 119 10.95 -13.52 -14.78
N ASN A 120 10.76 -14.56 -13.96
CA ASN A 120 10.82 -15.95 -14.41
C ASN A 120 9.80 -16.20 -15.53
N ARG A 121 8.59 -15.68 -15.39
CA ARG A 121 7.54 -15.82 -16.40
C ARG A 121 7.90 -15.12 -17.71
N TYR A 122 8.43 -13.89 -17.68
CA TYR A 122 8.94 -13.22 -18.87
C TYR A 122 10.03 -14.04 -19.57
N ASN A 123 10.98 -14.60 -18.82
CA ASN A 123 12.06 -15.43 -19.36
C ASN A 123 11.55 -16.73 -19.97
N GLN A 124 10.57 -17.40 -19.35
CA GLN A 124 9.98 -18.65 -19.85
C GLN A 124 9.25 -18.45 -21.19
N ILE A 125 8.56 -17.32 -21.34
CA ILE A 125 7.81 -16.99 -22.57
C ILE A 125 8.78 -16.57 -23.68
N GLY A 126 9.97 -16.05 -23.34
CA GLY A 126 11.00 -15.66 -24.31
C GLY A 126 10.65 -14.41 -25.10
N THR A 127 9.87 -13.50 -24.53
CA THR A 127 9.52 -12.21 -25.14
C THR A 127 10.62 -11.17 -24.95
N HIS A 128 10.61 -10.10 -25.77
CA HIS A 128 11.45 -8.92 -25.54
C HIS A 128 10.91 -7.99 -24.45
N ALA A 129 9.70 -8.27 -23.94
CA ALA A 129 9.08 -7.51 -22.88
C ALA A 129 9.80 -7.74 -21.53
N GLN A 130 9.84 -6.71 -20.67
CA GLN A 130 10.63 -6.71 -19.45
C GLN A 130 9.84 -6.12 -18.26
N LEU A 131 10.28 -6.49 -17.06
CA LEU A 131 9.79 -5.92 -15.81
C LEU A 131 10.76 -4.85 -15.30
N GLU A 132 10.30 -3.59 -15.21
CA GLU A 132 10.90 -2.56 -14.38
C GLU A 132 10.22 -2.56 -13.00
N ALA A 133 10.94 -2.83 -11.92
CA ALA A 133 10.37 -2.89 -10.57
C ALA A 133 10.95 -1.77 -9.68
N TRP A 134 10.06 -1.05 -8.98
CA TRP A 134 10.40 0.04 -8.07
C TRP A 134 10.07 -0.33 -6.63
N ASP A 135 11.08 -0.39 -5.76
CA ASP A 135 10.86 -0.52 -4.32
C ASP A 135 10.33 0.81 -3.76
N THR A 136 9.02 0.83 -3.55
CA THR A 136 8.27 1.98 -3.03
C THR A 136 7.71 1.74 -1.63
N ILE A 137 8.12 0.65 -0.98
CA ILE A 137 7.75 0.33 0.40
C ILE A 137 8.40 1.34 1.35
N CYS A 138 7.61 1.86 2.28
CA CYS A 138 8.06 2.89 3.21
C CYS A 138 9.09 2.34 4.19
N ARG A 139 10.30 2.90 4.17
CA ARG A 139 11.41 2.49 5.08
C ARG A 139 11.06 2.68 6.54
N SER A 140 10.30 3.72 6.90
CA SER A 140 9.82 3.91 8.27
C SER A 140 8.92 2.76 8.74
N VAL A 141 8.17 2.12 7.85
CA VAL A 141 7.36 0.94 8.18
C VAL A 141 8.27 -0.28 8.36
N ALA A 142 9.25 -0.47 7.48
CA ALA A 142 10.21 -1.57 7.58
C ALA A 142 11.06 -1.50 8.87
N HIS A 143 11.59 -0.33 9.23
CA HIS A 143 12.33 -0.14 10.48
C HIS A 143 11.48 -0.39 11.72
N ARG A 144 10.21 0.05 11.74
CA ARG A 144 9.30 -0.26 12.85
C ARG A 144 9.09 -1.75 13.05
N ALA A 145 9.16 -2.54 11.99
CA ALA A 145 9.05 -3.99 12.09
C ALA A 145 10.22 -4.60 12.90
N GLU A 146 11.43 -4.16 12.66
CA GLU A 146 12.63 -4.59 13.39
C GLU A 146 12.61 -4.10 14.85
N GLU A 147 12.24 -2.83 15.04
CA GLU A 147 12.12 -2.24 16.37
C GLU A 147 11.07 -2.95 17.23
N ILE A 148 9.91 -3.26 16.66
CA ILE A 148 8.81 -3.91 17.37
C ILE A 148 9.13 -5.37 17.69
N ALA A 149 9.86 -6.07 16.80
CA ALA A 149 10.34 -7.43 17.05
C ALA A 149 11.28 -7.45 18.25
N THR A 150 12.24 -6.53 18.30
CA THR A 150 13.19 -6.38 19.40
C THR A 150 12.49 -5.94 20.70
N PHE A 151 11.51 -5.04 20.60
CA PHE A 151 10.71 -4.58 21.74
C PHE A 151 9.91 -5.74 22.35
N ALA A 152 9.21 -6.50 21.51
CA ALA A 152 8.32 -7.58 21.96
C ALA A 152 9.06 -8.64 22.80
N GLN A 153 10.33 -8.92 22.48
CA GLN A 153 11.16 -9.91 23.19
C GLN A 153 11.59 -9.46 24.59
N LYS A 154 11.44 -8.17 24.94
CA LYS A 154 11.90 -7.60 26.22
C LYS A 154 10.86 -7.68 27.34
N PHE A 155 9.61 -8.06 27.02
CA PHE A 155 8.49 -8.02 27.96
C PHE A 155 7.78 -9.36 28.03
N ASP A 156 7.22 -9.70 29.20
CA ASP A 156 6.44 -10.92 29.40
C ASP A 156 5.11 -10.89 28.63
N LYS A 157 4.49 -9.72 28.57
CA LYS A 157 3.23 -9.46 27.86
C LYS A 157 3.31 -8.15 27.10
N VAL A 158 2.71 -8.10 25.92
CA VAL A 158 2.65 -6.91 25.09
C VAL A 158 1.18 -6.61 24.72
N ILE A 159 0.76 -5.38 24.96
CA ILE A 159 -0.54 -4.88 24.48
C ILE A 159 -0.29 -4.07 23.23
N PHE A 160 -0.81 -4.55 22.11
CA PHE A 160 -0.70 -3.88 20.82
C PHE A 160 -2.00 -3.14 20.49
N VAL A 161 -1.91 -1.81 20.42
CA VAL A 161 -3.07 -0.94 20.18
C VAL A 161 -3.10 -0.51 18.72
N SER A 162 -4.16 -0.85 17.99
CA SER A 162 -4.34 -0.40 16.61
C SER A 162 -5.80 -0.47 16.16
N GLY A 163 -6.13 0.30 15.11
CA GLY A 163 -7.42 0.16 14.44
C GLY A 163 -7.56 -1.19 13.72
N ILE A 164 -8.70 -1.83 13.86
CA ILE A 164 -8.99 -3.18 13.31
C ILE A 164 -8.84 -3.28 11.79
N LYS A 165 -8.97 -2.16 11.07
CA LYS A 165 -8.83 -2.06 9.62
C LYS A 165 -7.48 -1.48 9.17
N SER A 166 -6.56 -1.23 10.10
CA SER A 166 -5.25 -0.66 9.80
C SER A 166 -4.32 -1.73 9.21
N SER A 167 -4.02 -1.66 7.91
CA SER A 167 -3.09 -2.59 7.25
C SER A 167 -1.70 -2.57 7.88
N ASN A 168 -1.18 -1.37 8.19
CA ASN A 168 0.10 -1.23 8.89
C ASN A 168 0.04 -1.78 10.31
N GLY A 169 -1.06 -1.52 11.04
CA GLY A 169 -1.26 -2.02 12.39
C GLY A 169 -1.30 -3.55 12.45
N LEU A 170 -2.05 -4.19 11.55
CA LEU A 170 -2.12 -5.65 11.47
C LEU A 170 -0.76 -6.26 11.12
N TYR A 171 -0.03 -5.69 10.16
CA TYR A 171 1.32 -6.14 9.80
C TYR A 171 2.28 -6.09 10.99
N LEU A 172 2.29 -4.97 11.72
CA LEU A 172 3.17 -4.82 12.89
C LEU A 172 2.74 -5.70 14.07
N TYR A 173 1.42 -5.92 14.25
CA TYR A 173 0.91 -6.87 15.24
C TYR A 173 1.39 -8.30 14.98
N ASP A 174 1.33 -8.75 13.73
CA ASP A 174 1.79 -10.09 13.34
C ASP A 174 3.27 -10.29 13.66
N ILE A 175 4.11 -9.26 13.44
CA ILE A 175 5.53 -9.29 13.81
C ILE A 175 5.68 -9.36 15.32
N CYS A 176 4.95 -8.52 16.06
CA CYS A 176 4.97 -8.51 17.51
C CYS A 176 4.58 -9.88 18.07
N LYS A 177 3.48 -10.46 17.58
CA LYS A 177 2.94 -11.76 17.99
C LYS A 177 3.88 -12.92 17.70
N LYS A 178 4.61 -12.90 16.57
CA LYS A 178 5.64 -13.89 16.24
C LYS A 178 6.82 -13.87 17.20
N ASN A 179 7.18 -12.69 17.72
CA ASN A 179 8.31 -12.50 18.61
C ASN A 179 7.92 -12.62 20.10
N ASN A 180 6.66 -12.42 20.43
CA ASN A 180 6.10 -12.62 21.76
C ASN A 180 4.68 -13.21 21.64
N PRO A 181 4.50 -14.52 21.89
CA PRO A 181 3.17 -15.17 21.87
C PRO A 181 2.16 -14.57 22.83
N SER A 182 2.61 -13.88 23.90
CA SER A 182 1.75 -13.17 24.86
C SER A 182 1.42 -11.74 24.41
N THR A 183 1.35 -11.49 23.09
CA THR A 183 0.89 -10.21 22.52
C THR A 183 -0.61 -10.23 22.34
N TYR A 184 -1.29 -9.21 22.84
CA TYR A 184 -2.74 -9.02 22.78
C TYR A 184 -3.07 -7.82 21.92
N PHE A 185 -3.92 -8.00 20.89
CA PHE A 185 -4.41 -6.91 20.05
C PHE A 185 -5.64 -6.28 20.68
N ILE A 186 -5.65 -4.97 20.84
CA ILE A 186 -6.83 -4.21 21.26
C ILE A 186 -7.10 -3.05 20.30
N SER A 187 -8.36 -2.83 19.99
CA SER A 187 -8.85 -1.70 19.18
C SER A 187 -9.74 -0.75 19.95
N HIS A 188 -10.19 -1.16 21.13
CA HIS A 188 -11.04 -0.39 22.05
C HIS A 188 -10.55 -0.52 23.49
N PRO A 189 -10.65 0.53 24.33
CA PRO A 189 -10.14 0.51 25.70
C PRO A 189 -10.73 -0.60 26.57
N GLU A 190 -12.00 -0.95 26.36
CA GLU A 190 -12.72 -1.95 27.15
C GLU A 190 -12.11 -3.37 27.02
N GLN A 191 -11.41 -3.64 25.90
CA GLN A 191 -10.77 -4.93 25.67
C GLN A 191 -9.60 -5.20 26.61
N ILE A 192 -9.04 -4.16 27.27
CA ILE A 192 -7.94 -4.31 28.21
C ILE A 192 -8.36 -5.16 29.44
N HIS A 193 -9.64 -5.10 29.84
CA HIS A 193 -10.17 -5.88 30.97
C HIS A 193 -10.27 -7.39 30.68
N GLN A 194 -10.10 -7.81 29.42
CA GLN A 194 -10.12 -9.22 29.01
C GLN A 194 -8.73 -9.85 29.06
N ILE A 195 -7.70 -9.08 29.36
CA ILE A 195 -6.31 -9.53 29.42
C ILE A 195 -5.97 -9.84 30.87
N GLU A 196 -5.58 -11.08 31.13
CA GLU A 196 -5.02 -11.50 32.43
C GLU A 196 -3.55 -11.00 32.51
N PHE A 197 -3.27 -10.20 33.52
CA PHE A 197 -1.93 -9.66 33.81
C PHE A 197 -1.16 -10.53 34.78
#